data_726770c852b3d0de42da601f72780722
#
_entry.id   726770c852b3d0de42da601f72780722
#
_cell.length_a   1.000
_cell.length_b   1.000
_cell.length_c   1.000
_cell.angle_alpha   90.00
_cell.angle_beta   90.00
_cell.angle_gamma   90.00
#
_symmetry.space_group_name_H-M   'P 1'
#
loop_
_entity.id
_entity.type
_entity.pdbx_description
1 polymer ?
#
loop_
_entity_poly.entity_id
_entity_poly.type
_entity_poly.pdbx_seq_one_letter_code
_entity_poly.pdbx_strand_id
1 'polypeptide(L)'
;MLETTQLEQNHSPSNQQVPQRTFAALIAPLLAVLILILVPLVESLHGGVLWGLNYHSPKFMSQVGDALALVKLIALCAGVYLLFTQHGTFRYLFKSKWMSIVFSCVLATVALIQIAIGLLGVLIDATLGTNRDYFHKEFAIENNTIYVFTADPGAMGTAYHYFYLKCPLPLNRYELKFIEKTNWVWELELKTSDNGFDVFNQRGEFKYR
;
A
#
# COMPACT_ATOMS: atom_id res chain seq x y z
N MET A 1 12.98 -42.75 77.84
CA MET A 1 12.61 -43.32 76.56
C MET A 1 11.68 -42.33 75.84
N LEU A 2 12.24 -41.57 74.98
CA LEU A 2 11.49 -40.66 74.16
C LEU A 2 11.76 -40.99 72.69
N GLU A 3 10.72 -41.56 72.07
CA GLU A 3 10.71 -41.99 70.69
C GLU A 3 10.48 -40.80 69.77
N THR A 4 11.50 -40.40 69.01
CA THR A 4 11.44 -39.26 68.05
C THR A 4 10.94 -39.82 66.73
N THR A 5 9.66 -39.61 66.41
CA THR A 5 9.08 -39.94 65.13
C THR A 5 9.52 -38.92 64.10
N GLN A 6 10.39 -39.27 63.18
CA GLN A 6 10.80 -38.51 62.00
C GLN A 6 9.67 -38.53 60.99
N LEU A 7 9.03 -37.39 60.78
CA LEU A 7 8.14 -37.13 59.66
C LEU A 7 8.98 -36.85 58.40
N GLU A 8 9.15 -37.88 57.61
CA GLU A 8 9.76 -37.80 56.29
C GLU A 8 8.75 -37.10 55.33
N GLN A 9 8.94 -35.80 55.15
CA GLN A 9 8.19 -35.01 54.16
C GLN A 9 8.66 -35.42 52.77
N ASN A 10 7.90 -36.31 52.15
CA ASN A 10 8.04 -36.73 50.75
C ASN A 10 7.72 -35.54 49.81
N HIS A 11 8.75 -34.74 49.53
CA HIS A 11 8.66 -33.62 48.55
C HIS A 11 8.75 -34.26 47.16
N SER A 12 7.60 -34.65 46.63
CA SER A 12 7.47 -35.03 45.22
C SER A 12 7.77 -33.83 44.35
N PRO A 13 8.79 -33.84 43.50
CA PRO A 13 9.05 -32.71 42.58
C PRO A 13 7.87 -32.67 41.62
N SER A 14 7.07 -31.62 41.72
CA SER A 14 6.03 -31.32 40.75
C SER A 14 6.69 -31.22 39.38
N ASN A 15 6.44 -32.22 38.56
CA ASN A 15 6.87 -32.30 37.18
C ASN A 15 6.16 -31.16 36.41
N GLN A 16 6.73 -29.96 36.45
CA GLN A 16 6.30 -28.87 35.63
C GLN A 16 6.54 -29.26 34.16
N GLN A 17 5.54 -29.85 33.54
CA GLN A 17 5.50 -30.06 32.10
C GLN A 17 5.64 -28.70 31.42
N VAL A 18 6.84 -28.41 31.00
CA VAL A 18 7.11 -27.27 30.10
C VAL A 18 6.24 -27.49 28.86
N PRO A 19 5.27 -26.59 28.56
CA PRO A 19 4.38 -26.79 27.43
C PRO A 19 5.24 -26.91 26.18
N GLN A 20 5.22 -28.07 25.53
CA GLN A 20 5.82 -28.25 24.22
C GLN A 20 5.09 -27.31 23.26
N ARG A 21 5.70 -26.14 22.97
CA ARG A 21 5.19 -25.23 21.93
C ARG A 21 5.19 -26.00 20.61
N THR A 22 4.03 -26.23 20.06
CA THR A 22 3.89 -26.88 18.75
C THR A 22 4.67 -26.07 17.72
N PHE A 23 5.30 -26.73 16.75
CA PHE A 23 6.08 -26.10 15.67
C PHE A 23 5.28 -24.99 14.95
N ALA A 24 3.97 -25.20 14.79
CA ALA A 24 3.03 -24.18 14.26
C ALA A 24 2.99 -22.89 15.10
N ALA A 25 3.03 -23.00 16.44
CA ALA A 25 3.03 -21.83 17.32
C ALA A 25 4.32 -21.00 17.24
N LEU A 26 5.42 -21.57 16.75
CA LEU A 26 6.69 -20.87 16.52
C LEU A 26 6.72 -20.21 15.14
N ILE A 27 6.15 -20.84 14.11
CA ILE A 27 6.18 -20.35 12.72
C ILE A 27 5.11 -19.27 12.47
N ALA A 28 3.92 -19.37 13.08
CA ALA A 28 2.83 -18.44 12.84
C ALA A 28 3.23 -16.95 13.05
N PRO A 29 3.90 -16.54 14.13
CA PRO A 29 4.31 -15.15 14.30
C PRO A 29 5.37 -14.72 13.28
N LEU A 30 6.25 -15.62 12.83
CA LEU A 30 7.23 -15.32 11.79
C LEU A 30 6.53 -15.03 10.46
N LEU A 31 5.60 -15.91 10.04
CA LEU A 31 4.83 -15.71 8.82
C LEU A 31 3.99 -14.43 8.89
N ALA A 32 3.35 -14.16 10.04
CA ALA A 32 2.60 -12.93 10.24
C ALA A 32 3.47 -11.68 10.04
N VAL A 33 4.66 -11.63 10.63
CA VAL A 33 5.62 -10.51 10.47
C VAL A 33 6.05 -10.38 9.01
N LEU A 34 6.39 -11.48 8.35
CA LEU A 34 6.79 -11.47 6.94
C LEU A 34 5.66 -10.94 6.05
N ILE A 35 4.43 -11.42 6.23
CA ILE A 35 3.26 -10.95 5.47
C ILE A 35 3.03 -9.47 5.70
N LEU A 36 3.01 -9.02 6.96
CA LEU A 36 2.72 -7.63 7.32
C LEU A 36 3.78 -6.63 6.83
N ILE A 37 5.03 -7.05 6.62
CA ILE A 37 6.11 -6.18 6.15
C ILE A 37 6.36 -6.34 4.64
N LEU A 38 6.36 -7.56 4.11
CA LEU A 38 6.76 -7.81 2.73
C LEU A 38 5.61 -7.62 1.74
N VAL A 39 4.35 -7.91 2.11
CA VAL A 39 3.22 -7.70 1.19
C VAL A 39 3.04 -6.21 0.85
N PRO A 40 3.06 -5.26 1.82
CA PRO A 40 3.08 -3.84 1.52
C PRO A 40 4.26 -3.42 0.63
N LEU A 41 5.44 -3.99 0.85
CA LEU A 41 6.63 -3.71 0.03
C LEU A 41 6.42 -4.14 -1.42
N VAL A 42 6.02 -5.40 -1.63
CA VAL A 42 5.83 -5.97 -2.98
C VAL A 42 4.76 -5.20 -3.75
N GLU A 43 3.65 -4.85 -3.09
CA GLU A 43 2.59 -4.06 -3.71
C GLU A 43 3.08 -2.66 -4.08
N SER A 44 3.85 -2.00 -3.22
CA SER A 44 4.43 -0.67 -3.50
C SER A 44 5.45 -0.70 -4.65
N LEU A 45 6.23 -1.77 -4.77
CA LEU A 45 7.19 -1.95 -5.87
C LEU A 45 6.53 -2.25 -7.22
N HIS A 46 5.32 -2.80 -7.22
CA HIS A 46 4.58 -3.08 -8.46
C HIS A 46 4.14 -1.80 -9.19
N GLY A 47 4.03 -0.66 -8.49
CA GLY A 47 3.74 0.65 -9.06
C GLY A 47 2.28 0.89 -9.47
N GLY A 48 1.36 -0.02 -9.15
CA GLY A 48 -0.06 0.13 -9.44
C GLY A 48 -0.92 -0.29 -8.24
N VAL A 49 -1.99 0.45 -7.98
CA VAL A 49 -2.96 0.12 -6.91
C VAL A 49 -3.50 -1.29 -7.14
N LEU A 50 -3.49 -2.14 -6.11
CA LEU A 50 -3.90 -3.54 -6.18
C LEU A 50 -3.26 -4.30 -7.36
N TRP A 51 -1.94 -4.17 -7.51
CA TRP A 51 -1.17 -4.80 -8.61
C TRP A 51 -1.66 -4.41 -10.01
N GLY A 52 -2.10 -3.15 -10.20
CA GLY A 52 -2.56 -2.63 -11.50
C GLY A 52 -3.95 -3.10 -11.91
N LEU A 53 -4.73 -3.65 -10.99
CA LEU A 53 -6.13 -3.95 -11.24
C LEU A 53 -6.96 -2.67 -11.22
N ASN A 54 -7.60 -2.36 -12.36
CA ASN A 54 -8.42 -1.18 -12.51
C ASN A 54 -9.90 -1.54 -12.42
N TYR A 55 -10.62 -1.01 -11.42
CA TYR A 55 -12.05 -1.25 -11.21
C TYR A 55 -12.84 0.05 -11.24
N HIS A 56 -14.06 -0.02 -11.74
CA HIS A 56 -15.08 1.02 -11.76
C HIS A 56 -14.64 2.29 -12.49
N SER A 57 -13.78 3.12 -11.89
CA SER A 57 -13.27 4.35 -12.49
C SER A 57 -11.89 4.72 -11.94
N PRO A 58 -11.09 5.52 -12.68
CA PRO A 58 -9.81 6.01 -12.20
C PRO A 58 -9.93 6.83 -10.89
N LYS A 59 -10.98 7.64 -10.76
CA LYS A 59 -11.27 8.39 -9.54
C LYS A 59 -11.53 7.46 -8.35
N PHE A 60 -12.30 6.38 -8.56
CA PHE A 60 -12.53 5.35 -7.53
C PHE A 60 -11.22 4.66 -7.15
N MET A 61 -10.39 4.28 -8.14
CA MET A 61 -9.09 3.64 -7.87
C MET A 61 -8.12 4.56 -7.12
N SER A 62 -8.18 5.87 -7.33
CA SER A 62 -7.45 6.84 -6.51
C SER A 62 -7.90 6.77 -5.03
N GLN A 63 -9.21 6.70 -4.76
CA GLN A 63 -9.72 6.55 -3.38
C GLN A 63 -9.28 5.22 -2.74
N VAL A 64 -9.31 4.14 -3.52
CA VAL A 64 -8.81 2.83 -3.08
C VAL A 64 -7.31 2.91 -2.76
N GLY A 65 -6.54 3.65 -3.57
CA GLY A 65 -5.12 3.90 -3.33
C GLY A 65 -4.85 4.56 -1.98
N ASP A 66 -5.59 5.61 -1.64
CA ASP A 66 -5.45 6.31 -0.36
C ASP A 66 -5.83 5.41 0.83
N ALA A 67 -6.95 4.67 0.71
CA ALA A 67 -7.36 3.70 1.72
C ALA A 67 -6.30 2.60 1.90
N LEU A 68 -5.74 2.11 0.81
CA LEU A 68 -4.69 1.08 0.82
C LEU A 68 -3.40 1.60 1.46
N ALA A 69 -3.04 2.88 1.25
CA ALA A 69 -1.90 3.51 1.91
C ALA A 69 -2.04 3.48 3.44
N LEU A 70 -3.23 3.79 3.97
CA LEU A 70 -3.52 3.70 5.40
C LEU A 70 -3.45 2.26 5.91
N VAL A 71 -4.04 1.30 5.17
CA VAL A 71 -3.99 -0.13 5.52
C VAL A 71 -2.56 -0.64 5.57
N LYS A 72 -1.72 -0.25 4.60
CA LYS A 72 -0.28 -0.58 4.59
C LYS A 72 0.43 -0.02 5.82
N LEU A 73 0.15 1.23 6.17
CA LEU A 73 0.77 1.87 7.34
C LEU A 73 0.42 1.13 8.64
N ILE A 74 -0.86 0.77 8.81
CA ILE A 74 -1.33 -0.02 9.96
C ILE A 74 -0.66 -1.40 9.97
N ALA A 75 -0.59 -2.07 8.81
CA ALA A 75 0.04 -3.38 8.69
C ALA A 75 1.54 -3.33 9.06
N LEU A 76 2.26 -2.31 8.58
CA LEU A 76 3.68 -2.11 8.91
C LEU A 76 3.89 -1.85 10.40
N CYS A 77 3.08 -1.00 11.03
CA CYS A 77 3.14 -0.76 12.47
C CYS A 77 2.87 -2.04 13.28
N ALA A 78 1.85 -2.83 12.88
CA ALA A 78 1.56 -4.11 13.49
C ALA A 78 2.71 -5.12 13.30
N GLY A 79 3.31 -5.16 12.10
CA GLY A 79 4.47 -5.99 11.80
C GLY A 79 5.68 -5.66 12.68
N VAL A 80 5.98 -4.38 12.83
CA VAL A 80 7.05 -3.88 13.73
C VAL A 80 6.74 -4.23 15.19
N TYR A 81 5.51 -4.00 15.64
CA TYR A 81 5.08 -4.37 16.99
C TYR A 81 5.27 -5.87 17.27
N LEU A 82 4.82 -6.72 16.35
CA LEU A 82 5.01 -8.18 16.46
C LEU A 82 6.49 -8.57 16.43
N LEU A 83 7.31 -7.92 15.61
CA LEU A 83 8.74 -8.18 15.53
C LEU A 83 9.42 -7.96 16.90
N PHE A 84 9.06 -6.90 17.61
CA PHE A 84 9.61 -6.61 18.94
C PHE A 84 9.05 -7.54 20.02
N THR A 85 7.74 -7.77 20.06
CA THR A 85 7.09 -8.59 21.09
C THR A 85 7.44 -10.06 20.97
N GLN A 86 7.64 -10.57 19.74
CA GLN A 86 7.94 -11.97 19.46
C GLN A 86 9.44 -12.25 19.29
N HIS A 87 10.30 -11.29 19.62
CA HIS A 87 11.76 -11.46 19.50
C HIS A 87 12.31 -12.73 20.16
N GLY A 88 11.77 -13.09 21.35
CA GLY A 88 12.10 -14.34 22.03
C GLY A 88 11.80 -15.59 21.20
N THR A 89 10.66 -15.60 20.51
CA THR A 89 10.24 -16.71 19.64
C THR A 89 11.16 -16.87 18.44
N PHE A 90 11.59 -15.79 17.82
CA PHE A 90 12.53 -15.82 16.69
C PHE A 90 13.91 -16.37 17.07
N ARG A 91 14.37 -16.13 18.30
CA ARG A 91 15.63 -16.70 18.81
C ARG A 91 15.60 -18.23 18.90
N TYR A 92 14.44 -18.84 19.04
CA TYR A 92 14.32 -20.31 19.03
C TYR A 92 14.34 -20.89 17.61
N LEU A 93 13.89 -20.11 16.60
CA LEU A 93 13.87 -20.54 15.20
C LEU A 93 15.27 -20.51 14.57
N PHE A 94 16.09 -19.55 14.97
CA PHE A 94 17.45 -19.39 14.43
C PHE A 94 18.48 -20.07 15.34
N LYS A 95 19.33 -20.93 14.78
CA LYS A 95 20.41 -21.61 15.51
C LYS A 95 21.41 -20.64 16.15
N SER A 96 21.57 -19.43 15.59
CA SER A 96 22.51 -18.38 16.04
C SER A 96 21.77 -17.14 16.51
N LYS A 97 22.16 -16.60 17.66
CA LYS A 97 21.66 -15.31 18.16
C LYS A 97 21.91 -14.18 17.16
N TRP A 98 23.06 -14.18 16.52
CA TRP A 98 23.42 -13.19 15.52
C TRP A 98 22.49 -13.20 14.31
N MET A 99 22.13 -14.38 13.81
CA MET A 99 21.18 -14.50 12.69
C MET A 99 19.80 -13.93 13.05
N SER A 100 19.30 -14.19 14.25
CA SER A 100 18.04 -13.62 14.72
C SER A 100 18.10 -12.10 14.81
N ILE A 101 19.20 -11.54 15.32
CA ILE A 101 19.38 -10.08 15.42
C ILE A 101 19.46 -9.46 14.03
N VAL A 102 20.31 -9.97 13.16
CA VAL A 102 20.48 -9.45 11.78
C VAL A 102 19.15 -9.51 11.03
N PHE A 103 18.44 -10.63 11.10
CA PHE A 103 17.13 -10.79 10.48
C PHE A 103 16.12 -9.74 10.99
N SER A 104 16.02 -9.57 12.31
CA SER A 104 15.14 -8.58 12.91
C SER A 104 15.52 -7.14 12.56
N CYS A 105 16.81 -6.82 12.54
CA CYS A 105 17.30 -5.50 12.13
C CYS A 105 16.98 -5.19 10.66
N VAL A 106 17.18 -6.15 9.76
CA VAL A 106 16.85 -5.97 8.34
C VAL A 106 15.37 -5.73 8.15
N LEU A 107 14.50 -6.55 8.74
CA LEU A 107 13.05 -6.37 8.63
C LEU A 107 12.58 -5.05 9.27
N ALA A 108 13.11 -4.68 10.43
CA ALA A 108 12.80 -3.41 11.07
C ALA A 108 13.21 -2.22 10.20
N THR A 109 14.40 -2.25 9.61
CA THR A 109 14.89 -1.19 8.72
C THR A 109 14.00 -1.06 7.48
N VAL A 110 13.64 -2.19 6.84
CA VAL A 110 12.74 -2.20 5.68
C VAL A 110 11.36 -1.63 6.05
N ALA A 111 10.80 -2.02 7.19
CA ALA A 111 9.52 -1.51 7.67
C ALA A 111 9.57 -0.01 7.98
N LEU A 112 10.62 0.47 8.66
CA LEU A 112 10.78 1.88 9.02
C LEU A 112 10.93 2.78 7.78
N ILE A 113 11.67 2.34 6.77
CA ILE A 113 11.79 3.07 5.49
C ILE A 113 10.41 3.18 4.82
N GLN A 114 9.64 2.09 4.77
CA GLN A 114 8.29 2.10 4.19
C GLN A 114 7.33 3.02 4.98
N ILE A 115 7.39 2.99 6.31
CA ILE A 115 6.59 3.87 7.18
C ILE A 115 6.95 5.32 6.91
N ALA A 116 8.23 5.67 6.83
CA ALA A 116 8.67 7.04 6.57
C ALA A 116 8.18 7.55 5.20
N ILE A 117 8.30 6.74 4.15
CA ILE A 117 7.80 7.07 2.80
C ILE A 117 6.27 7.19 2.81
N GLY A 118 5.57 6.25 3.46
CA GLY A 118 4.10 6.27 3.56
C GLY A 118 3.57 7.48 4.31
N LEU A 119 4.18 7.86 5.45
CA LEU A 119 3.83 9.07 6.20
C LEU A 119 4.10 10.33 5.40
N LEU A 120 5.21 10.39 4.66
CA LEU A 120 5.51 11.52 3.79
C LEU A 120 4.44 11.65 2.70
N GLY A 121 4.01 10.55 2.07
CA GLY A 121 2.93 10.54 1.09
C GLY A 121 1.63 11.09 1.68
N VAL A 122 1.19 10.56 2.82
CA VAL A 122 -0.03 11.02 3.51
C VAL A 122 0.06 12.51 3.89
N LEU A 123 1.23 12.97 4.33
CA LEU A 123 1.45 14.38 4.69
C LEU A 123 1.35 15.29 3.46
N ILE A 124 1.94 14.90 2.33
CA ILE A 124 1.86 15.63 1.07
C ILE A 124 0.40 15.72 0.62
N ASP A 125 -0.34 14.61 0.61
CA ASP A 125 -1.75 14.60 0.24
C ASP A 125 -2.61 15.48 1.15
N ALA A 126 -2.35 15.46 2.45
CA ALA A 126 -3.07 16.28 3.43
C ALA A 126 -2.78 17.78 3.27
N THR A 127 -1.56 18.17 2.86
CA THR A 127 -1.14 19.57 2.76
C THR A 127 -1.47 20.20 1.41
N LEU A 128 -1.32 19.43 0.33
CA LEU A 128 -1.57 19.93 -1.04
C LEU A 128 -3.05 19.87 -1.44
N GLY A 129 -3.87 19.18 -0.68
CA GLY A 129 -5.29 19.00 -0.92
C GLY A 129 -5.55 18.19 -2.21
N THR A 130 -6.09 17.01 -2.07
CA THR A 130 -6.45 16.16 -3.20
C THR A 130 -7.79 16.59 -3.79
N ASN A 131 -7.81 17.62 -4.64
CA ASN A 131 -8.99 17.88 -5.46
C ASN A 131 -9.04 16.83 -6.58
N ARG A 132 -9.63 15.66 -6.27
CA ARG A 132 -9.74 14.54 -7.22
C ARG A 132 -10.46 14.91 -8.49
N ASP A 133 -11.42 15.84 -8.42
CA ASP A 133 -12.15 16.34 -9.59
C ASP A 133 -11.26 17.18 -10.50
N TYR A 134 -10.21 17.78 -9.96
CA TYR A 134 -9.20 18.47 -10.73
C TYR A 134 -8.25 17.48 -11.42
N PHE A 135 -7.80 16.44 -10.71
CA PHE A 135 -6.81 15.49 -11.23
C PHE A 135 -7.42 14.42 -12.14
N HIS A 136 -8.68 14.03 -11.92
CA HIS A 136 -9.33 12.93 -12.59
C HIS A 136 -10.63 13.39 -13.25
N LYS A 137 -10.61 13.60 -14.56
CA LYS A 137 -11.77 14.00 -15.35
C LYS A 137 -12.14 12.92 -16.34
N GLU A 138 -13.43 12.67 -16.54
CA GLU A 138 -13.95 11.77 -17.56
C GLU A 138 -14.91 12.54 -18.48
N PHE A 139 -14.73 12.41 -19.78
CA PHE A 139 -15.55 13.02 -20.81
C PHE A 139 -16.16 11.93 -21.69
N ALA A 140 -17.48 11.93 -21.82
CA ALA A 140 -18.18 11.07 -22.75
C ALA A 140 -18.18 11.73 -24.14
N ILE A 141 -17.57 11.10 -25.13
CA ILE A 141 -17.51 11.56 -26.51
C ILE A 141 -18.08 10.44 -27.37
N GLU A 142 -19.29 10.64 -27.91
CA GLU A 142 -20.05 9.62 -28.66
C GLU A 142 -20.19 8.31 -27.87
N ASN A 143 -19.57 7.22 -28.38
CA ASN A 143 -19.58 5.90 -27.74
C ASN A 143 -18.33 5.62 -26.90
N ASN A 144 -17.42 6.60 -26.76
CA ASN A 144 -16.16 6.46 -26.08
C ASN A 144 -16.11 7.31 -24.81
N THR A 145 -15.33 6.88 -23.85
CA THR A 145 -15.01 7.67 -22.65
C THR A 145 -13.54 8.04 -22.70
N ILE A 146 -13.25 9.33 -22.76
CA ILE A 146 -11.90 9.87 -22.65
C ILE A 146 -11.65 10.21 -21.18
N TYR A 147 -10.65 9.59 -20.63
CA TYR A 147 -10.16 9.90 -19.29
C TYR A 147 -8.96 10.84 -19.38
N VAL A 148 -8.99 11.91 -18.60
CA VAL A 148 -7.91 12.88 -18.52
C VAL A 148 -7.34 12.89 -17.12
N PHE A 149 -6.05 12.60 -17.04
CA PHE A 149 -5.27 12.75 -15.83
C PHE A 149 -4.46 14.05 -15.88
N THR A 150 -4.69 14.92 -14.89
CA THR A 150 -3.90 16.15 -14.73
C THR A 150 -2.73 15.87 -13.80
N ALA A 151 -1.52 15.89 -14.31
CA ALA A 151 -0.31 15.84 -13.50
C ALA A 151 0.15 17.27 -13.22
N ASP A 152 -0.05 17.73 -12.00
CA ASP A 152 0.32 19.06 -11.55
C ASP A 152 1.27 18.96 -10.35
N PRO A 153 2.59 19.15 -10.55
CA PRO A 153 3.57 19.13 -9.48
C PRO A 153 3.58 20.43 -8.66
N GLY A 154 2.63 21.33 -8.88
CA GLY A 154 2.57 22.64 -8.25
C GLY A 154 3.80 23.51 -8.57
N ALA A 155 4.39 24.10 -7.54
CA ALA A 155 5.56 24.98 -7.69
C ALA A 155 6.84 24.27 -8.14
N MET A 156 6.86 22.92 -8.18
CA MET A 156 8.05 22.13 -8.49
C MET A 156 8.20 21.75 -9.95
N GLY A 157 7.27 22.13 -10.82
CA GLY A 157 7.41 21.77 -12.24
C GLY A 157 6.26 22.23 -13.13
N THR A 158 6.28 21.73 -14.38
CA THR A 158 5.27 22.03 -15.39
C THR A 158 4.12 21.03 -15.27
N ALA A 159 2.89 21.55 -15.26
CA ALA A 159 1.69 20.73 -15.25
C ALA A 159 1.35 20.23 -16.67
N TYR A 160 0.79 19.03 -16.75
CA TYR A 160 0.41 18.37 -18.00
C TYR A 160 -0.95 17.68 -17.88
N HIS A 161 -1.65 17.55 -19.02
CA HIS A 161 -2.79 16.67 -19.17
C HIS A 161 -2.40 15.43 -19.97
N TYR A 162 -2.73 14.26 -19.44
CA TYR A 162 -2.57 12.97 -20.10
C TYR A 162 -3.94 12.44 -20.50
N PHE A 163 -4.12 12.17 -21.78
CA PHE A 163 -5.38 11.68 -22.34
C PHE A 163 -5.31 10.17 -22.55
N TYR A 164 -6.35 9.50 -22.11
CA TYR A 164 -6.48 8.04 -22.24
C TYR A 164 -7.87 7.69 -22.76
N LEU A 165 -7.94 6.72 -23.66
CA LEU A 165 -9.19 6.04 -23.99
C LEU A 165 -9.49 5.04 -22.90
N LYS A 166 -10.63 5.16 -22.24
CA LYS A 166 -11.12 4.22 -21.23
C LYS A 166 -11.89 3.10 -21.92
N CYS A 167 -11.30 1.92 -22.03
CA CYS A 167 -11.90 0.75 -22.62
C CYS A 167 -12.56 -0.10 -21.52
N PRO A 168 -13.89 -0.36 -21.57
CA PRO A 168 -14.55 -1.22 -20.60
C PRO A 168 -14.10 -2.67 -20.75
N LEU A 169 -13.87 -3.36 -19.63
CA LEU A 169 -13.55 -4.77 -19.53
C LEU A 169 -14.62 -5.52 -18.70
N PRO A 170 -14.70 -6.85 -18.81
CA PRO A 170 -15.60 -7.66 -17.98
C PRO A 170 -15.38 -7.40 -16.47
N LEU A 171 -16.41 -7.69 -15.65
CA LEU A 171 -16.38 -7.54 -14.19
C LEU A 171 -16.18 -6.08 -13.72
N ASN A 172 -16.75 -5.11 -14.43
CA ASN A 172 -16.66 -3.69 -14.11
C ASN A 172 -15.21 -3.18 -14.01
N ARG A 173 -14.32 -3.77 -14.81
CA ARG A 173 -12.93 -3.35 -14.96
C ARG A 173 -12.79 -2.42 -16.17
N TYR A 174 -11.67 -1.71 -16.23
CA TYR A 174 -11.32 -0.89 -17.38
C TYR A 174 -9.83 -1.00 -17.70
N GLU A 175 -9.50 -0.69 -18.95
CA GLU A 175 -8.14 -0.47 -19.43
C GLU A 175 -8.01 0.97 -19.90
N LEU A 176 -6.87 1.60 -19.61
CA LEU A 176 -6.53 2.93 -20.10
C LEU A 176 -5.51 2.81 -21.22
N LYS A 177 -5.91 3.22 -22.43
CA LYS A 177 -4.97 3.29 -23.57
C LYS A 177 -4.53 4.73 -23.74
N PHE A 178 -3.24 4.97 -23.61
CA PHE A 178 -2.65 6.30 -23.79
C PHE A 178 -2.93 6.82 -25.20
N ILE A 179 -3.39 8.06 -25.29
CA ILE A 179 -3.62 8.77 -26.55
C ILE A 179 -2.52 9.81 -26.74
N GLU A 180 -2.47 10.81 -25.83
CA GLU A 180 -1.58 11.95 -25.97
C GLU A 180 -1.30 12.62 -24.63
N LYS A 181 -0.22 13.43 -24.60
CA LYS A 181 0.15 14.32 -23.52
C LYS A 181 0.19 15.75 -24.03
N THR A 182 -0.51 16.65 -23.34
CA THR A 182 -0.51 18.09 -23.68
C THR A 182 -0.05 18.93 -22.49
N ASN A 183 0.37 20.17 -22.77
CA ASN A 183 0.59 21.14 -21.71
C ASN A 183 -0.71 21.43 -20.98
N TRP A 184 -0.60 21.76 -19.70
CA TRP A 184 -1.72 22.13 -18.88
C TRP A 184 -2.52 23.32 -19.46
N VAL A 185 -3.84 23.19 -19.38
CA VAL A 185 -4.79 24.20 -19.82
C VAL A 185 -5.81 24.43 -18.71
N TRP A 186 -6.12 25.67 -18.40
CA TRP A 186 -7.16 26.04 -17.44
C TRP A 186 -8.53 25.67 -18.03
N GLU A 187 -9.35 24.98 -17.24
CA GLU A 187 -10.70 24.56 -17.61
C GLU A 187 -10.78 23.88 -18.99
N LEU A 188 -10.26 22.68 -19.01
CA LEU A 188 -10.22 21.81 -20.17
C LEU A 188 -11.63 21.42 -20.62
N GLU A 189 -11.96 21.69 -21.88
CA GLU A 189 -13.14 21.17 -22.58
C GLU A 189 -12.73 20.29 -23.76
N LEU A 190 -13.47 19.19 -23.97
CA LEU A 190 -13.31 18.32 -25.13
C LEU A 190 -14.55 18.44 -26.01
N LYS A 191 -14.33 18.60 -27.32
CA LYS A 191 -15.41 18.59 -28.34
C LYS A 191 -15.11 17.53 -29.39
N THR A 192 -16.15 16.88 -29.88
CA THR A 192 -16.05 15.91 -30.97
C THR A 192 -15.56 16.59 -32.23
N SER A 193 -14.64 15.95 -32.95
CA SER A 193 -14.12 16.34 -34.25
C SER A 193 -14.24 15.17 -35.21
N ASP A 194 -14.23 15.41 -36.53
CA ASP A 194 -14.41 14.35 -37.58
C ASP A 194 -13.41 13.20 -37.45
N ASN A 195 -12.22 13.46 -36.88
CA ASN A 195 -11.15 12.46 -36.70
C ASN A 195 -10.79 12.17 -35.26
N GLY A 196 -11.66 12.52 -34.27
CA GLY A 196 -11.37 12.29 -32.87
C GLY A 196 -11.99 13.35 -31.94
N PHE A 197 -11.15 14.05 -31.19
CA PHE A 197 -11.60 15.12 -30.31
C PHE A 197 -10.60 16.29 -30.34
N ASP A 198 -11.16 17.48 -30.22
CA ASP A 198 -10.41 18.71 -30.12
C ASP A 198 -10.38 19.20 -28.66
N VAL A 199 -9.25 19.72 -28.24
CA VAL A 199 -9.02 20.23 -26.88
C VAL A 199 -9.10 21.75 -26.88
N PHE A 200 -10.01 22.28 -26.08
CA PHE A 200 -10.24 23.72 -25.96
C PHE A 200 -9.91 24.19 -24.54
N ASN A 201 -9.48 25.45 -24.42
CA ASN A 201 -9.48 26.15 -23.15
C ASN A 201 -10.82 26.85 -22.92
N GLN A 202 -11.04 27.41 -21.72
CA GLN A 202 -12.26 28.15 -21.37
C GLN A 202 -12.59 29.33 -22.30
N ARG A 203 -11.61 29.87 -23.00
CA ARG A 203 -11.82 30.95 -23.97
C ARG A 203 -12.26 30.46 -25.34
N GLY A 204 -12.44 29.14 -25.50
CA GLY A 204 -12.77 28.54 -26.78
C GLY A 204 -11.63 28.53 -27.79
N GLU A 205 -10.40 28.84 -27.36
CA GLU A 205 -9.23 28.72 -28.20
C GLU A 205 -8.82 27.28 -28.39
N PHE A 206 -8.69 26.87 -29.64
CA PHE A 206 -8.20 25.55 -30.02
C PHE A 206 -6.74 25.37 -29.57
N LYS A 207 -6.45 24.26 -28.93
CA LYS A 207 -5.10 23.97 -28.46
C LYS A 207 -4.46 22.78 -29.17
N TYR A 208 -5.22 21.71 -29.43
CA TYR A 208 -4.69 20.48 -30.03
C TYR A 208 -5.79 19.76 -30.82
N ARG A 209 -5.36 19.08 -31.89
CA ARG A 209 -6.21 18.31 -32.80
C ARG A 209 -5.72 16.87 -32.86
#